data_012c3d82fc04f5661518265ecce0e536
#
_entry.id   012c3d82fc04f5661518265ecce0e536
#
_cell.length_a   1.000
_cell.length_b   1.000
_cell.length_c   1.000
_cell.angle_alpha   90.00
_cell.angle_beta   90.00
_cell.angle_gamma   90.00
#
_symmetry.space_group_name_H-M   'P 1'
#
loop_
_entity.id
_entity.type
_entity.pdbx_description
1 polymer ?
#
loop_
_entity_poly.entity_id
_entity_poly.type
_entity_poly.pdbx_seq_one_letter_code
_entity_poly.pdbx_strand_id
1 'polypeptide(L)'
;MPPSGRIEFLVTAPPVGAQVYFVTHAVDTGCTGDKVPERKLALINTVATAASAADSREPAAVPDKPDFFAGLMSRPTDRERVIALAEYPRPGAEDQTDFYIAERKPGTKLQPYEMGDPPLITLRAGTVEEWTVENWSNELHAFHIHQVHFRLLATDGKPSPETPLLDVVNVPYAKVIDGKVVPGTVRLKLSVPDDLAGDIPFHCHLVDHEDNGMMAVLRVLPSKLGAADIGTRAADAGSEADILAHPPICRPADPAGQKG
;
A
#
# COMPACT_ATOMS: atom_id res chain seq x y z
N MET A 1 1.88 -7.09 -8.72
CA MET A 1 1.26 -5.75 -8.81
C MET A 1 0.05 -5.79 -7.90
N PRO A 2 -0.12 -4.84 -6.97
CA PRO A 2 -1.29 -4.77 -6.10
C PRO A 2 -2.57 -4.48 -6.89
N PRO A 3 -3.76 -4.70 -6.30
CA PRO A 3 -5.00 -4.15 -6.82
C PRO A 3 -4.86 -2.65 -7.08
N SER A 4 -5.56 -2.12 -8.09
CA SER A 4 -5.43 -0.72 -8.55
C SER A 4 -4.04 -0.32 -9.06
N GLY A 5 -3.02 -1.16 -8.98
CA GLY A 5 -1.70 -0.89 -9.53
C GLY A 5 -1.75 -0.74 -11.06
N ARG A 6 -0.96 0.20 -11.59
CA ARG A 6 -0.85 0.46 -13.03
C ARG A 6 0.60 0.31 -13.47
N ILE A 7 0.79 -0.27 -14.63
CA ILE A 7 2.11 -0.41 -15.25
C ILE A 7 2.00 -0.22 -16.76
N GLU A 8 2.92 0.52 -17.32
CA GLU A 8 3.09 0.67 -18.77
C GLU A 8 4.35 -0.05 -19.20
N PHE A 9 4.27 -0.80 -20.29
CA PHE A 9 5.42 -1.51 -20.84
C PHE A 9 5.31 -1.67 -22.35
N LEU A 10 6.45 -1.79 -23.00
CA LEU A 10 6.53 -2.06 -24.43
C LEU A 10 6.58 -3.57 -24.67
N VAL A 11 5.76 -4.01 -25.60
CA VAL A 11 5.75 -5.42 -26.05
C VAL A 11 6.29 -5.52 -27.46
N THR A 12 7.36 -6.29 -27.62
CA THR A 12 7.81 -6.68 -28.96
C THR A 12 6.89 -7.78 -29.49
N ALA A 13 6.34 -7.58 -30.68
CA ALA A 13 5.46 -8.56 -31.29
C ALA A 13 6.15 -9.94 -31.40
N PRO A 14 5.53 -11.01 -30.91
CA PRO A 14 6.10 -12.35 -31.11
C PRO A 14 6.10 -12.75 -32.59
N PRO A 15 6.91 -13.76 -32.98
CA PRO A 15 6.88 -14.27 -34.35
C PRO A 15 5.46 -14.71 -34.77
N VAL A 16 5.13 -14.52 -36.06
CA VAL A 16 3.86 -14.96 -36.64
C VAL A 16 3.64 -16.47 -36.37
N GLY A 17 2.48 -16.83 -35.86
CA GLY A 17 2.14 -18.20 -35.51
C GLY A 17 2.61 -18.68 -34.13
N ALA A 18 3.39 -17.88 -33.40
CA ALA A 18 3.74 -18.17 -32.02
C ALA A 18 2.53 -17.91 -31.10
N GLN A 19 2.31 -18.81 -30.13
CA GLN A 19 1.35 -18.61 -29.05
C GLN A 19 2.06 -18.04 -27.82
N VAL A 20 1.86 -16.77 -27.54
CA VAL A 20 2.42 -16.07 -26.38
C VAL A 20 1.30 -15.58 -25.49
N TYR A 21 1.39 -15.85 -24.19
CA TYR A 21 0.36 -15.46 -23.24
C TYR A 21 0.86 -14.32 -22.36
N PHE A 22 -0.01 -13.33 -22.16
CA PHE A 22 0.13 -12.40 -21.06
C PHE A 22 -0.43 -13.09 -19.80
N VAL A 23 0.41 -13.21 -18.76
CA VAL A 23 0.06 -13.96 -17.55
C VAL A 23 0.28 -13.11 -16.30
N THR A 24 -0.50 -13.36 -15.24
CA THR A 24 -0.11 -12.98 -13.89
C THR A 24 0.62 -14.16 -13.25
N HIS A 25 1.72 -13.89 -12.56
CA HIS A 25 2.34 -14.92 -11.72
C HIS A 25 1.55 -15.12 -10.43
N ALA A 26 1.71 -16.31 -9.84
CA ALA A 26 1.18 -16.56 -8.51
C ALA A 26 1.80 -15.60 -7.49
N VAL A 27 1.00 -15.17 -6.53
CA VAL A 27 1.43 -14.30 -5.42
C VAL A 27 1.24 -15.06 -4.12
N ASP A 28 2.28 -15.06 -3.30
CA ASP A 28 2.20 -15.53 -1.91
C ASP A 28 1.53 -14.42 -1.07
N THR A 29 0.29 -14.66 -0.71
CA THR A 29 -0.54 -13.74 0.06
C THR A 29 -0.51 -14.02 1.57
N GLY A 30 0.26 -14.99 2.01
CA GLY A 30 0.26 -15.43 3.39
C GLY A 30 -0.72 -16.58 3.66
N CYS A 31 -0.81 -17.03 4.91
CA CYS A 31 -1.60 -18.22 5.23
C CYS A 31 -3.09 -17.96 5.44
N THR A 32 -3.47 -16.72 5.72
CA THR A 32 -4.87 -16.30 5.84
C THR A 32 -5.38 -15.65 4.56
N GLY A 33 -4.47 -15.15 3.73
CA GLY A 33 -4.82 -14.47 2.49
C GLY A 33 -5.40 -15.38 1.40
N ASP A 34 -6.23 -14.81 0.56
CA ASP A 34 -6.81 -15.48 -0.60
C ASP A 34 -5.74 -15.99 -1.57
N LYS A 35 -5.95 -17.19 -2.11
CA LYS A 35 -5.01 -17.78 -3.08
C LYS A 35 -5.03 -17.02 -4.39
N VAL A 36 -3.88 -16.52 -4.79
CA VAL A 36 -3.67 -15.85 -6.08
C VAL A 36 -2.78 -16.70 -6.98
N PRO A 37 -3.34 -17.72 -7.69
CA PRO A 37 -2.58 -18.56 -8.59
C PRO A 37 -2.18 -17.82 -9.88
N GLU A 38 -1.22 -18.38 -10.62
CA GLU A 38 -0.91 -17.89 -11.95
C GLU A 38 -2.15 -17.97 -12.85
N ARG A 39 -2.38 -16.93 -13.65
CA ARG A 39 -3.52 -16.86 -14.57
C ARG A 39 -3.09 -16.34 -15.94
N LYS A 40 -3.58 -16.97 -17.01
CA LYS A 40 -3.47 -16.45 -18.37
C LYS A 40 -4.53 -15.36 -18.53
N LEU A 41 -4.12 -14.15 -18.84
CA LEU A 41 -5.00 -12.97 -19.00
C LEU A 41 -5.38 -12.76 -20.47
N ALA A 42 -4.43 -12.93 -21.38
CA ALA A 42 -4.63 -12.72 -22.80
C ALA A 42 -3.71 -13.60 -23.65
N LEU A 43 -4.16 -13.95 -24.85
CA LEU A 43 -3.33 -14.52 -25.90
C LEU A 43 -2.87 -13.40 -26.85
N ILE A 44 -1.57 -13.26 -27.04
CA ILE A 44 -0.97 -12.31 -27.97
C ILE A 44 -0.68 -13.02 -29.27
N ASN A 45 -1.43 -12.67 -30.32
CA ASN A 45 -1.23 -13.20 -31.66
C ASN A 45 -0.68 -12.13 -32.61
N THR A 46 0.39 -12.47 -33.29
CA THR A 46 0.88 -11.67 -34.42
C THR A 46 0.30 -12.20 -35.71
N VAL A 47 -0.44 -11.35 -36.44
CA VAL A 47 -0.96 -11.69 -37.75
C VAL A 47 -0.09 -11.02 -38.82
N ALA A 48 0.22 -11.75 -39.90
CA ALA A 48 0.88 -11.15 -41.03
C ALA A 48 -0.13 -10.20 -41.72
N THR A 49 0.06 -8.92 -41.57
CA THR A 49 -0.64 -7.91 -42.38
C THR A 49 0.28 -7.46 -43.48
N ALA A 50 -0.27 -7.19 -44.69
CA ALA A 50 0.46 -6.42 -45.69
C ALA A 50 0.90 -5.12 -44.99
N ALA A 51 2.19 -4.81 -45.08
CA ALA A 51 2.75 -3.65 -44.39
C ALA A 51 2.05 -2.36 -44.85
N SER A 52 0.99 -1.99 -44.15
CA SER A 52 0.62 -0.59 -44.06
C SER A 52 1.75 0.06 -43.29
N ALA A 53 2.33 1.13 -43.86
CA ALA A 53 3.26 1.96 -43.12
C ALA A 53 2.60 2.27 -41.79
N ALA A 54 2.99 1.52 -40.76
CA ALA A 54 2.43 1.66 -39.44
C ALA A 54 2.66 3.11 -39.05
N ASP A 55 1.59 3.76 -38.69
CA ASP A 55 1.61 5.08 -38.11
C ASP A 55 2.43 4.96 -36.80
N SER A 56 3.74 4.93 -36.95
CA SER A 56 4.69 5.06 -35.84
C SER A 56 4.65 6.52 -35.40
N ARG A 57 3.48 6.95 -34.92
CA ARG A 57 3.40 8.19 -34.17
C ARG A 57 4.27 7.99 -32.94
N GLU A 58 5.42 8.61 -32.96
CA GLU A 58 6.07 8.91 -31.68
C GLU A 58 4.99 9.51 -30.76
N PRO A 59 4.87 9.01 -29.53
CA PRO A 59 3.97 9.64 -28.58
C PRO A 59 4.23 11.14 -28.60
N ALA A 60 3.20 11.95 -28.83
CA ALA A 60 3.34 13.39 -28.78
C ALA A 60 4.05 13.74 -27.47
N ALA A 61 5.11 14.56 -27.55
CA ALA A 61 5.83 14.98 -26.35
C ALA A 61 4.80 15.52 -25.35
N VAL A 62 4.70 14.85 -24.22
CA VAL A 62 3.83 15.31 -23.13
C VAL A 62 4.41 16.64 -22.67
N PRO A 63 3.62 17.75 -22.67
CA PRO A 63 4.13 19.02 -22.21
C PRO A 63 4.73 18.86 -20.81
N ASP A 64 5.90 19.45 -20.57
CA ASP A 64 6.53 19.49 -19.24
C ASP A 64 5.52 20.08 -18.25
N LYS A 65 4.82 19.20 -17.53
CA LYS A 65 4.06 19.63 -16.36
C LYS A 65 5.06 19.83 -15.22
N PRO A 66 4.90 20.88 -14.41
CA PRO A 66 5.70 21.04 -13.22
C PRO A 66 5.63 19.72 -12.41
N ASP A 67 6.75 19.02 -12.32
CA ASP A 67 6.83 17.81 -11.48
C ASP A 67 6.89 18.26 -10.02
N PHE A 68 5.74 18.28 -9.36
CA PHE A 68 5.65 18.56 -7.93
C PHE A 68 6.58 17.65 -7.10
N PHE A 69 6.83 16.45 -7.59
CA PHE A 69 7.69 15.48 -6.94
C PHE A 69 9.16 15.58 -7.38
N ALA A 70 9.48 16.53 -8.29
CA ALA A 70 10.86 16.79 -8.66
C ALA A 70 11.69 17.09 -7.42
N GLY A 71 12.77 16.35 -7.24
CA GLY A 71 13.64 16.50 -6.08
C GLY A 71 13.07 15.99 -4.74
N LEU A 72 11.91 15.31 -4.71
CA LEU A 72 11.37 14.75 -3.46
C LEU A 72 12.42 13.93 -2.70
N MET A 73 13.22 13.14 -3.41
CA MET A 73 14.23 12.28 -2.79
C MET A 73 15.38 13.07 -2.17
N SER A 74 15.71 14.25 -2.68
CA SER A 74 16.78 15.14 -2.14
C SER A 74 16.28 16.09 -1.06
N ARG A 75 14.97 16.23 -0.87
CA ARG A 75 14.40 17.07 0.18
C ARG A 75 14.57 16.38 1.54
N PRO A 76 14.95 17.12 2.60
CA PRO A 76 15.01 16.56 3.95
C PRO A 76 13.62 16.08 4.38
N THR A 77 13.59 15.04 5.21
CA THR A 77 12.37 14.54 5.83
C THR A 77 12.02 15.40 7.03
N ASP A 78 10.84 16.01 7.01
CA ASP A 78 10.33 16.85 8.11
C ASP A 78 9.76 16.01 9.24
N ARG A 79 9.22 14.84 8.92
CA ARG A 79 8.60 13.93 9.89
C ARG A 79 8.65 12.48 9.46
N GLU A 80 8.85 11.59 10.43
CA GLU A 80 8.72 10.15 10.28
C GLU A 80 7.46 9.65 11.01
N ARG A 81 6.76 8.66 10.42
CA ARG A 81 5.61 7.98 11.02
C ARG A 81 5.73 6.47 10.87
N VAL A 82 5.13 5.78 11.82
CA VAL A 82 4.90 4.33 11.72
C VAL A 82 3.40 4.09 11.68
N ILE A 83 2.94 3.45 10.62
CA ILE A 83 1.55 3.08 10.40
C ILE A 83 1.46 1.56 10.53
N ALA A 84 0.61 1.07 11.40
CA ALA A 84 0.39 -0.36 11.58
C ALA A 84 -0.89 -0.79 10.87
N LEU A 85 -0.81 -1.91 10.16
CA LEU A 85 -1.93 -2.68 9.63
C LEU A 85 -2.06 -3.94 10.48
N ALA A 86 -3.27 -4.29 10.90
CA ALA A 86 -3.54 -5.46 11.70
C ALA A 86 -4.94 -6.02 11.40
N GLU A 87 -5.14 -7.29 11.73
CA GLU A 87 -6.41 -8.00 11.62
C GLU A 87 -6.63 -8.85 12.86
N TYR A 88 -7.84 -8.88 13.37
CA TYR A 88 -8.21 -9.72 14.53
C TYR A 88 -9.64 -10.22 14.40
N PRO A 89 -9.94 -11.41 14.94
CA PRO A 89 -11.31 -11.87 15.08
C PRO A 89 -12.16 -10.79 15.77
N ARG A 90 -13.37 -10.56 15.25
CA ARG A 90 -14.30 -9.59 15.83
C ARG A 90 -14.76 -10.09 17.21
N PRO A 91 -14.65 -9.28 18.26
CA PRO A 91 -15.13 -9.67 19.58
C PRO A 91 -16.61 -10.06 19.58
N GLY A 92 -16.90 -11.31 20.00
CA GLY A 92 -18.27 -11.86 20.00
C GLY A 92 -18.81 -12.34 18.65
N ALA A 93 -17.98 -12.36 17.61
CA ALA A 93 -18.28 -12.92 16.30
C ALA A 93 -16.95 -13.40 15.67
N GLU A 94 -16.34 -14.44 16.27
CA GLU A 94 -15.00 -14.94 15.91
C GLU A 94 -14.91 -15.53 14.50
N ASP A 95 -16.03 -15.73 13.82
CA ASP A 95 -16.12 -16.07 12.39
C ASP A 95 -15.99 -14.86 11.47
N GLN A 96 -15.94 -13.64 12.02
CA GLN A 96 -15.71 -12.39 11.32
C GLN A 96 -14.37 -11.78 11.74
N THR A 97 -13.73 -11.06 10.82
CA THR A 97 -12.46 -10.38 11.05
C THR A 97 -12.66 -8.88 10.95
N ASP A 98 -12.17 -8.16 11.95
CA ASP A 98 -12.03 -6.70 11.90
C ASP A 98 -10.63 -6.34 11.45
N PHE A 99 -10.52 -5.31 10.62
CA PHE A 99 -9.27 -4.83 10.06
C PHE A 99 -8.96 -3.42 10.54
N TYR A 100 -7.68 -3.13 10.76
CA TYR A 100 -7.26 -1.93 11.46
C TYR A 100 -6.13 -1.20 10.75
N ILE A 101 -6.21 0.13 10.75
CA ILE A 101 -5.08 1.02 10.47
C ILE A 101 -4.89 1.92 11.69
N ALA A 102 -3.64 2.00 12.18
CA ALA A 102 -3.31 2.85 13.32
C ALA A 102 -1.95 3.53 13.13
N GLU A 103 -1.79 4.77 13.60
CA GLU A 103 -0.48 5.37 13.77
C GLU A 103 0.14 4.85 15.07
N ARG A 104 1.30 4.19 14.99
CA ARG A 104 1.98 3.65 16.19
C ARG A 104 2.52 4.79 17.06
N LYS A 105 1.81 5.09 18.12
CA LYS A 105 2.18 6.02 19.19
C LYS A 105 1.86 5.38 20.53
N PRO A 106 2.54 5.77 21.62
CA PRO A 106 2.12 5.38 22.96
C PRO A 106 0.64 5.72 23.16
N GLY A 107 -0.14 4.72 23.56
CA GLY A 107 -1.57 4.90 23.81
C GLY A 107 -2.49 4.77 22.61
N THR A 108 -2.01 4.36 21.44
CA THR A 108 -2.87 4.08 20.28
C THR A 108 -3.78 2.89 20.57
N LYS A 109 -5.10 3.08 20.41
CA LYS A 109 -6.09 1.99 20.41
C LYS A 109 -6.35 1.57 18.97
N LEU A 110 -6.48 0.25 18.77
CA LEU A 110 -6.98 -0.29 17.52
C LEU A 110 -8.52 -0.21 17.54
N GLN A 111 -9.08 0.37 16.50
CA GLN A 111 -10.51 0.32 16.21
C GLN A 111 -10.71 0.24 14.70
N PRO A 112 -11.66 -0.56 14.21
CA PRO A 112 -12.05 -0.52 12.81
C PRO A 112 -12.54 0.90 12.48
N TYR A 113 -12.27 1.36 11.26
CA TYR A 113 -12.75 2.66 10.83
C TYR A 113 -14.27 2.68 10.69
N GLU A 114 -14.90 3.73 11.21
CA GLU A 114 -16.30 4.05 10.99
C GLU A 114 -16.46 5.37 10.26
N MET A 115 -17.48 5.46 9.40
CA MET A 115 -17.76 6.68 8.65
C MET A 115 -18.00 7.85 9.60
N GLY A 116 -17.18 8.90 9.49
CA GLY A 116 -17.25 10.07 10.37
C GLY A 116 -16.21 10.08 11.49
N ASP A 117 -15.37 9.06 11.59
CA ASP A 117 -14.23 9.07 12.48
C ASP A 117 -13.31 10.29 12.23
N PRO A 118 -12.70 10.83 13.27
CA PRO A 118 -11.74 11.93 13.12
C PRO A 118 -10.53 11.45 12.32
N PRO A 119 -9.85 12.35 11.58
CA PRO A 119 -8.64 12.01 10.86
C PRO A 119 -7.60 11.36 11.77
N LEU A 120 -7.06 10.21 11.35
CA LEU A 120 -5.99 9.51 12.07
C LEU A 120 -4.68 10.32 12.05
N ILE A 121 -4.41 10.97 10.93
CA ILE A 121 -3.20 11.76 10.69
C ILE A 121 -3.60 13.16 10.28
N THR A 122 -2.88 14.15 10.83
CA THR A 122 -2.93 15.52 10.34
C THR A 122 -1.52 15.95 9.95
N LEU A 123 -1.36 16.46 8.73
CA LEU A 123 -0.12 17.06 8.24
C LEU A 123 -0.38 18.41 7.59
N ARG A 124 0.69 19.15 7.32
CA ARG A 124 0.64 20.43 6.59
C ARG A 124 1.11 20.20 5.16
N ALA A 125 0.41 20.79 4.20
CA ALA A 125 0.81 20.77 2.81
C ALA A 125 2.25 21.29 2.64
N GLY A 126 2.99 20.70 1.73
CA GLY A 126 4.40 21.02 1.46
C GLY A 126 5.41 20.31 2.38
N THR A 127 4.99 19.73 3.54
CA THR A 127 5.89 18.91 4.35
C THR A 127 6.29 17.63 3.62
N VAL A 128 7.51 17.16 3.90
CA VAL A 128 8.02 15.87 3.43
C VAL A 128 7.97 14.88 4.57
N GLU A 129 7.27 13.80 4.39
CA GLU A 129 7.18 12.75 5.40
C GLU A 129 7.75 11.43 4.89
N GLU A 130 8.35 10.66 5.79
CA GLU A 130 8.67 9.24 5.57
C GLU A 130 7.76 8.38 6.44
N TRP A 131 7.05 7.45 5.81
CA TRP A 131 6.16 6.53 6.51
C TRP A 131 6.73 5.11 6.43
N THR A 132 6.82 4.47 7.58
CA THR A 132 7.01 3.02 7.66
C THR A 132 5.63 2.39 7.86
N VAL A 133 5.16 1.64 6.89
CA VAL A 133 3.92 0.86 7.01
C VAL A 133 4.32 -0.55 7.44
N GLU A 134 3.86 -0.96 8.62
CA GLU A 134 4.09 -2.27 9.22
C GLU A 134 2.83 -3.12 9.09
N ASN A 135 2.95 -4.31 8.56
CA ASN A 135 1.88 -5.30 8.51
C ASN A 135 2.10 -6.35 9.59
N TRP A 136 1.22 -6.38 10.57
CA TRP A 136 1.25 -7.29 11.72
C TRP A 136 0.33 -8.50 11.53
N SER A 137 -0.31 -8.64 10.38
CA SER A 137 -1.20 -9.74 10.04
C SER A 137 -0.49 -10.87 9.28
N ASN A 138 -1.19 -11.99 9.08
CA ASN A 138 -0.68 -13.17 8.38
C ASN A 138 -0.98 -13.17 6.90
N GLU A 139 -1.52 -12.09 6.38
CA GLU A 139 -1.76 -11.91 4.96
C GLU A 139 -1.19 -10.61 4.43
N LEU A 140 -0.96 -10.60 3.12
CA LEU A 140 -0.47 -9.45 2.39
C LEU A 140 -1.57 -8.40 2.28
N HIS A 141 -1.24 -7.13 2.56
CA HIS A 141 -2.14 -6.00 2.34
C HIS A 141 -1.67 -5.12 1.19
N ALA A 142 -2.60 -4.42 0.56
CA ALA A 142 -2.33 -3.45 -0.50
C ALA A 142 -2.58 -2.03 0.03
N PHE A 143 -1.55 -1.37 0.56
CA PHE A 143 -1.65 -0.02 1.11
C PHE A 143 -1.80 1.01 -0.01
N HIS A 144 -2.86 1.80 0.03
CA HIS A 144 -3.20 2.84 -0.94
C HIS A 144 -3.51 4.17 -0.25
N ILE A 145 -3.08 5.28 -0.87
CA ILE A 145 -3.46 6.64 -0.47
C ILE A 145 -4.11 7.32 -1.66
N HIS A 146 -5.33 7.84 -1.48
CA HIS A 146 -6.01 8.62 -2.50
C HIS A 146 -5.23 9.90 -2.84
N GLN A 147 -5.25 10.31 -4.11
CA GLN A 147 -4.72 11.60 -4.61
C GLN A 147 -3.22 11.85 -4.34
N VAL A 148 -2.59 11.11 -3.44
CA VAL A 148 -1.18 11.28 -3.06
C VAL A 148 -0.33 10.21 -3.73
N HIS A 149 0.82 10.64 -4.23
CA HIS A 149 1.83 9.71 -4.73
C HIS A 149 3.04 9.69 -3.79
N PHE A 150 3.71 8.55 -3.74
CA PHE A 150 4.89 8.35 -2.91
C PHE A 150 6.01 7.63 -3.68
N ARG A 151 7.23 7.75 -3.17
CA ARG A 151 8.37 6.90 -3.56
C ARG A 151 8.49 5.74 -2.58
N LEU A 152 8.61 4.53 -3.11
CA LEU A 152 8.94 3.35 -2.32
C LEU A 152 10.45 3.34 -2.05
N LEU A 153 10.84 3.41 -0.78
CA LEU A 153 12.24 3.45 -0.36
C LEU A 153 12.80 2.06 -0.06
N ALA A 154 11.99 1.22 0.59
CA ALA A 154 12.41 -0.13 0.98
C ALA A 154 11.21 -1.06 1.19
N THR A 155 11.45 -2.37 1.06
CA THR A 155 10.53 -3.46 1.43
C THR A 155 11.28 -4.46 2.31
N ASP A 156 10.75 -4.81 3.48
CA ASP A 156 11.41 -5.68 4.49
C ASP A 156 12.88 -5.28 4.74
N GLY A 157 13.11 -3.98 4.92
CA GLY A 157 14.45 -3.41 5.13
C GLY A 157 15.37 -3.41 3.92
N LYS A 158 14.99 -4.03 2.80
CA LYS A 158 15.78 -4.03 1.56
C LYS A 158 15.46 -2.79 0.74
N PRO A 159 16.45 -1.99 0.35
CA PRO A 159 16.24 -0.83 -0.50
C PRO A 159 15.53 -1.22 -1.79
N SER A 160 14.52 -0.46 -2.17
CA SER A 160 13.85 -0.61 -3.46
C SER A 160 14.70 0.05 -4.56
N PRO A 161 14.75 -0.55 -5.77
CA PRO A 161 15.30 0.15 -6.92
C PRO A 161 14.51 1.45 -7.14
N GLU A 162 15.07 2.38 -7.89
CA GLU A 162 14.34 3.58 -8.25
C GLU A 162 13.05 3.19 -8.99
N THR A 163 11.93 3.45 -8.34
CA THR A 163 10.60 3.16 -8.87
C THR A 163 9.93 4.44 -9.34
N PRO A 164 8.96 4.38 -10.27
CA PRO A 164 8.09 5.51 -10.51
C PRO A 164 7.35 5.90 -9.23
N LEU A 165 6.67 7.03 -9.26
CA LEU A 165 5.72 7.39 -8.20
C LEU A 165 4.58 6.37 -8.16
N LEU A 166 4.26 5.90 -6.98
CA LEU A 166 3.20 4.93 -6.71
C LEU A 166 2.14 5.59 -5.83
N ASP A 167 0.92 5.11 -5.92
CA ASP A 167 -0.19 5.43 -5.00
C ASP A 167 -0.68 4.17 -4.26
N VAL A 168 -0.20 3.01 -4.65
CA VAL A 168 -0.51 1.72 -4.03
C VAL A 168 0.72 0.81 -4.00
N VAL A 169 0.90 0.08 -2.89
CA VAL A 169 2.01 -0.87 -2.72
C VAL A 169 1.58 -2.07 -1.89
N ASN A 170 2.08 -3.27 -2.25
CA ASN A 170 1.93 -4.45 -1.41
C ASN A 170 2.81 -4.35 -0.16
N VAL A 171 2.22 -4.57 1.01
CA VAL A 171 2.92 -4.67 2.31
C VAL A 171 3.00 -6.14 2.67
N PRO A 172 4.20 -6.75 2.70
CA PRO A 172 4.36 -8.16 3.04
C PRO A 172 3.72 -8.51 4.39
N TYR A 173 3.30 -9.75 4.57
CA TYR A 173 2.76 -10.21 5.85
C TYR A 173 3.87 -10.43 6.90
N ALA A 174 3.46 -10.45 8.17
CA ALA A 174 4.35 -10.70 9.30
C ALA A 174 4.94 -12.12 9.26
N LYS A 175 6.15 -12.26 9.80
CA LYS A 175 6.89 -13.52 9.86
C LYS A 175 7.32 -13.82 11.29
N VAL A 176 7.50 -15.10 11.60
CA VAL A 176 8.13 -15.49 12.86
C VAL A 176 9.62 -15.73 12.62
N ILE A 177 10.46 -14.91 13.23
CA ILE A 177 11.92 -15.02 13.16
C ILE A 177 12.44 -15.20 14.59
N ASP A 178 13.15 -16.28 14.85
CA ASP A 178 13.69 -16.61 16.18
C ASP A 178 12.62 -16.58 17.31
N GLY A 179 11.40 -17.06 16.98
CA GLY A 179 10.27 -17.11 17.90
C GLY A 179 9.59 -15.76 18.17
N LYS A 180 9.98 -14.71 17.47
CA LYS A 180 9.38 -13.37 17.56
C LYS A 180 8.61 -13.05 16.30
N VAL A 181 7.47 -12.40 16.45
CA VAL A 181 6.73 -11.84 15.33
C VAL A 181 7.46 -10.59 14.83
N VAL A 182 7.76 -10.58 13.55
CA VAL A 182 8.39 -9.46 12.86
C VAL A 182 7.43 -9.01 11.77
N PRO A 183 6.94 -7.76 11.79
CA PRO A 183 6.02 -7.29 10.78
C PRO A 183 6.69 -7.24 9.41
N GLY A 184 5.92 -7.49 8.36
CA GLY A 184 6.34 -7.10 7.02
C GLY A 184 6.30 -5.57 6.90
N THR A 185 7.24 -4.98 6.14
CA THR A 185 7.35 -3.52 6.12
C THR A 185 7.54 -2.96 4.72
N VAL A 186 6.98 -1.77 4.49
CA VAL A 186 7.40 -0.89 3.40
C VAL A 186 7.73 0.49 3.95
N ARG A 187 8.74 1.14 3.38
CA ARG A 187 9.10 2.52 3.69
C ARG A 187 8.80 3.41 2.49
N LEU A 188 8.07 4.48 2.74
CA LEU A 188 7.54 5.39 1.73
C LEU A 188 8.03 6.80 2.01
N LYS A 189 8.28 7.59 0.96
CA LYS A 189 8.52 9.03 1.06
C LYS A 189 7.49 9.79 0.24
N LEU A 190 6.82 10.74 0.87
CA LEU A 190 5.73 11.50 0.27
C LEU A 190 5.77 12.98 0.63
N SER A 191 5.07 13.77 -0.14
CA SER A 191 4.74 15.16 0.18
C SER A 191 3.39 15.48 -0.48
N VAL A 192 2.58 16.30 0.16
CA VAL A 192 1.25 16.65 -0.33
C VAL A 192 1.23 18.12 -0.73
N PRO A 193 0.86 18.48 -1.96
CA PRO A 193 0.78 19.87 -2.39
C PRO A 193 -0.44 20.61 -1.80
N ASP A 194 -0.41 21.94 -1.84
CA ASP A 194 -1.45 22.80 -1.25
C ASP A 194 -2.83 22.65 -1.92
N ASP A 195 -2.87 22.32 -3.20
CA ASP A 195 -4.10 22.10 -3.96
C ASP A 195 -4.84 20.82 -3.57
N LEU A 196 -4.20 19.94 -2.78
CA LEU A 196 -4.80 18.76 -2.18
C LEU A 196 -5.13 18.96 -0.69
N ALA A 197 -5.19 20.20 -0.18
CA ALA A 197 -5.62 20.44 1.19
C ALA A 197 -7.07 19.95 1.41
N GLY A 198 -7.29 19.22 2.50
CA GLY A 198 -8.56 18.57 2.80
C GLY A 198 -8.38 17.19 3.44
N ASP A 199 -9.46 16.43 3.47
CA ASP A 199 -9.47 15.06 4.00
C ASP A 199 -9.25 14.06 2.88
N ILE A 200 -8.24 13.21 3.01
CA ILE A 200 -7.79 12.24 2.02
C ILE A 200 -7.86 10.85 2.65
N PRO A 201 -8.68 9.94 2.14
CA PRO A 201 -8.69 8.55 2.59
C PRO A 201 -7.38 7.82 2.25
N PHE A 202 -6.99 6.88 3.10
CA PHE A 202 -6.01 5.85 2.82
C PHE A 202 -6.45 4.53 3.43
N HIS A 203 -6.18 3.42 2.76
CA HIS A 203 -6.76 2.14 3.11
C HIS A 203 -6.01 0.96 2.50
N CYS A 204 -6.37 -0.26 2.89
CA CYS A 204 -6.03 -1.46 2.15
C CYS A 204 -6.93 -1.55 0.91
N HIS A 205 -6.34 -1.79 -0.26
CA HIS A 205 -7.10 -1.89 -1.53
C HIS A 205 -7.60 -3.33 -1.82
N LEU A 206 -7.72 -4.16 -0.79
CA LEU A 206 -8.51 -5.37 -0.79
C LEU A 206 -9.89 -4.98 -0.26
N VAL A 207 -10.94 -5.13 -1.10
CA VAL A 207 -12.27 -4.57 -0.82
C VAL A 207 -12.86 -5.08 0.48
N ASP A 208 -12.72 -6.37 0.76
CA ASP A 208 -13.20 -6.98 2.00
C ASP A 208 -12.53 -6.37 3.24
N HIS A 209 -11.23 -6.05 3.17
CA HIS A 209 -10.51 -5.41 4.28
C HIS A 209 -10.93 -3.96 4.49
N GLU A 210 -11.09 -3.21 3.38
CA GLU A 210 -11.57 -1.84 3.40
C GLU A 210 -12.96 -1.76 4.05
N ASP A 211 -13.89 -2.61 3.58
CA ASP A 211 -15.28 -2.67 4.06
C ASP A 211 -15.40 -3.07 5.54
N ASN A 212 -14.42 -3.84 6.05
CA ASN A 212 -14.37 -4.28 7.44
C ASN A 212 -13.40 -3.47 8.32
N GLY A 213 -13.06 -2.23 7.92
CA GLY A 213 -12.43 -1.24 8.77
C GLY A 213 -10.97 -0.90 8.49
N MET A 214 -10.28 -1.53 7.49
CA MET A 214 -8.90 -1.19 7.15
C MET A 214 -8.84 0.10 6.32
N MET A 215 -9.34 1.18 6.90
CA MET A 215 -9.36 2.53 6.34
C MET A 215 -9.01 3.57 7.40
N ALA A 216 -8.53 4.72 6.96
CA ALA A 216 -8.32 5.90 7.80
C ALA A 216 -8.33 7.17 6.95
N VAL A 217 -8.35 8.32 7.61
CA VAL A 217 -8.34 9.63 6.96
C VAL A 217 -7.07 10.40 7.33
N LEU A 218 -6.42 10.94 6.31
CA LEU A 218 -5.36 11.93 6.39
C LEU A 218 -5.96 13.33 6.19
N ARG A 219 -5.81 14.21 7.17
CA ARG A 219 -6.15 15.64 7.02
C ARG A 219 -4.95 16.45 6.61
N VAL A 220 -5.04 17.12 5.48
CA VAL A 220 -4.01 18.02 4.97
C VAL A 220 -4.43 19.46 5.21
N LEU A 221 -3.65 20.17 6.05
CA LEU A 221 -3.84 21.59 6.31
C LEU A 221 -3.07 22.41 5.27
N PRO A 222 -3.62 23.53 4.77
CA PRO A 222 -2.88 24.41 3.88
C PRO A 222 -1.55 24.89 4.48
N SER A 223 -0.54 25.12 3.64
CA SER A 223 0.81 25.52 4.09
C SER A 223 0.82 26.85 4.85
N LYS A 224 -0.10 27.76 4.53
CA LYS A 224 -0.19 29.14 5.06
C LYS A 224 -1.10 29.33 6.27
N LEU A 225 -1.70 28.28 6.84
CA LEU A 225 -2.48 28.41 8.07
C LEU A 225 -1.60 28.68 9.28
N GLY A 226 -2.02 29.61 10.14
CA GLY A 226 -1.34 29.92 11.41
C GLY A 226 -1.33 28.73 12.38
N ALA A 227 -0.43 28.75 13.35
CA ALA A 227 -0.27 27.67 14.35
C ALA A 227 -1.51 27.38 15.22
N ALA A 228 -2.52 28.25 15.20
CA ALA A 228 -3.74 28.14 16.04
C ALA A 228 -4.74 27.09 15.56
N ASP A 229 -4.64 26.61 14.32
CA ASP A 229 -5.63 25.69 13.73
C ASP A 229 -5.28 24.20 13.87
N ILE A 230 -4.21 23.87 14.60
CA ILE A 230 -3.82 22.48 14.86
C ILE A 230 -4.52 22.01 16.14
N GLY A 231 -5.81 21.72 16.01
CA GLY A 231 -6.57 21.00 17.04
C GLY A 231 -6.05 19.56 17.14
N THR A 232 -4.99 19.34 17.89
CA THR A 232 -4.62 17.99 18.33
C THR A 232 -5.63 17.57 19.40
N ARG A 233 -6.65 16.82 19.00
CA ARG A 233 -7.39 16.03 19.99
C ARG A 233 -6.39 14.98 20.51
N ALA A 234 -5.98 15.14 21.77
CA ALA A 234 -5.23 14.13 22.49
C ALA A 234 -6.09 12.85 22.50
N ALA A 235 -5.62 11.79 21.82
CA ALA A 235 -6.19 10.47 21.98
C ALA A 235 -5.88 10.01 23.41
N ASP A 236 -6.89 9.57 24.15
CA ASP A 236 -6.74 8.99 25.47
C ASP A 236 -5.76 7.81 25.44
N ALA A 237 -4.88 7.77 26.45
CA ALA A 237 -3.79 6.83 26.54
C ALA A 237 -4.26 5.37 26.68
N GLY A 238 -4.26 4.62 25.58
CA GLY A 238 -4.32 3.17 25.55
C GLY A 238 -2.90 2.56 25.45
N SER A 239 -2.70 1.34 25.88
CA SER A 239 -1.38 0.73 25.96
C SER A 239 -0.88 0.25 24.59
N GLU A 240 0.43 0.38 24.34
CA GLU A 240 1.15 -0.16 23.16
C GLU A 240 0.96 -1.70 23.01
N ALA A 241 0.40 -2.33 24.04
CA ALA A 241 0.18 -3.77 24.12
C ALA A 241 -0.87 -4.31 23.13
N ASP A 242 -1.80 -3.49 22.64
CA ASP A 242 -2.92 -4.00 21.83
C ASP A 242 -2.51 -4.44 20.42
N ILE A 243 -1.52 -3.78 19.81
CA ILE A 243 -1.00 -4.18 18.48
C ILE A 243 -0.16 -5.48 18.56
N LEU A 244 0.45 -5.74 19.71
CA LEU A 244 1.36 -6.87 19.89
C LEU A 244 0.68 -8.08 20.56
N ALA A 245 -0.57 -7.90 21.03
CA ALA A 245 -1.15 -8.86 21.97
C ALA A 245 -1.38 -10.25 21.37
N HIS A 246 -1.75 -10.41 20.12
CA HIS A 246 -1.98 -11.72 19.50
C HIS A 246 -2.07 -11.66 17.97
N PRO A 247 -0.97 -11.52 17.22
CA PRO A 247 -1.07 -11.81 15.79
C PRO A 247 -1.34 -13.32 15.65
N PRO A 248 -2.34 -13.75 14.87
CA PRO A 248 -2.47 -15.14 14.49
C PRO A 248 -1.18 -15.55 13.76
N ILE A 249 -0.46 -16.52 14.27
CA ILE A 249 0.85 -16.92 13.74
C ILE A 249 0.64 -18.07 12.76
N CYS A 250 0.93 -17.85 11.49
CA CYS A 250 1.11 -18.94 10.55
C CYS A 250 2.20 -19.87 11.06
N ARG A 251 1.86 -21.09 11.44
CA ARG A 251 2.89 -22.14 11.53
C ARG A 251 3.38 -22.40 10.11
N PRO A 252 4.70 -22.52 9.87
CA PRO A 252 5.20 -23.00 8.60
C PRO A 252 4.42 -24.26 8.23
N ALA A 253 3.88 -24.31 7.01
CA ALA A 253 3.22 -25.52 6.52
C ALA A 253 4.17 -26.69 6.73
N ASP A 254 3.71 -27.72 7.43
CA ASP A 254 4.45 -28.96 7.62
C ASP A 254 4.80 -29.48 6.22
N PRO A 255 6.08 -29.70 5.85
CA PRO A 255 6.45 -30.11 4.50
C PRO A 255 5.89 -31.50 4.08
N ALA A 256 5.17 -32.16 4.99
CA ALA A 256 4.49 -33.44 4.77
C ALA A 256 3.07 -33.36 4.18
N GLY A 257 2.48 -32.18 4.01
CA GLY A 257 1.08 -31.98 3.59
C GLY A 257 0.81 -31.80 2.09
N GLN A 258 1.83 -31.80 1.23
CA GLN A 258 1.61 -31.75 -0.22
C GLN A 258 1.56 -33.16 -0.84
N LYS A 259 0.54 -33.94 -0.49
CA LYS A 259 0.06 -35.10 -1.27
C LYS A 259 -1.45 -35.14 -1.20
N GLY A 260 -2.09 -34.65 -2.27
CA GLY A 260 -3.53 -34.77 -2.44
C GLY A 260 -3.99 -33.85 -3.58
#